data_40e87f73267048e145496bc084b747a8
#
_entry.id   40e87f73267048e145496bc084b747a8
#
_cell.length_a   1.000
_cell.length_b   1.000
_cell.length_c   1.000
_cell.angle_alpha   90.00
_cell.angle_beta   90.00
_cell.angle_gamma   90.00
#
_symmetry.space_group_name_H-M   'P 1'
#
loop_
_entity.id
_entity.type
_entity.pdbx_description
1 polymer ?
#
loop_
_entity_poly.entity_id
_entity_poly.type
_entity_poly.pdbx_seq_one_letter_code
_entity_poly.pdbx_strand_id
1 'polypeptide(L)'
;MLQILSLRKTFYPGTVNERLAMDDLNLSVQDGEFVTIIGSNGAGKSTLFNLIAGSILPDRGKIVLDGKDITSWPEHRRAKQIGRIFQDPMRGTAPSMTIEENLALAYLRSRQGHFGIGIPKQEREFFRDQLASLGLGLEKRMKTPVGLLSGGQRQAVSLLMCTMTPPKLLLLDEHTAALDPGTAEKVLKI
;
A
#
# COMPACT_ATOMS: atom_id res chain seq x y z
N MET A 1 6.42 -15.23 1.40
CA MET A 1 7.65 -15.16 0.59
C MET A 1 7.37 -14.56 -0.79
N LEU A 2 8.15 -13.53 -1.24
CA LEU A 2 8.11 -12.95 -2.58
C LEU A 2 9.31 -13.46 -3.39
N GLN A 3 9.09 -13.83 -4.65
CA GLN A 3 10.14 -14.14 -5.62
C GLN A 3 9.91 -13.38 -6.92
N ILE A 4 10.93 -12.74 -7.42
CA ILE A 4 10.97 -12.07 -8.73
C ILE A 4 12.05 -12.77 -9.54
N LEU A 5 11.69 -13.22 -10.73
CA LEU A 5 12.54 -14.04 -11.58
C LEU A 5 12.65 -13.38 -12.96
N SER A 6 13.90 -12.99 -13.30
CA SER A 6 14.29 -12.41 -14.60
C SER A 6 13.34 -11.31 -15.09
N LEU A 7 12.97 -10.40 -14.19
CA LEU A 7 11.96 -9.37 -14.48
C LEU A 7 12.53 -8.31 -15.41
N ARG A 8 11.83 -8.03 -16.50
CA ARG A 8 12.18 -6.99 -17.47
C ARG A 8 11.02 -6.05 -17.71
N LYS A 9 11.35 -4.76 -17.83
CA LYS A 9 10.39 -3.71 -18.18
C LYS A 9 11.04 -2.61 -19.00
N THR A 10 10.48 -2.38 -20.19
CA THR A 10 10.82 -1.28 -21.09
C THR A 10 9.61 -0.39 -21.26
N PHE A 11 9.78 0.92 -21.12
CA PHE A 11 8.74 1.90 -21.43
C PHE A 11 8.94 2.41 -22.86
N TYR A 12 7.85 2.62 -23.58
CA TYR A 12 7.79 3.17 -24.96
C TYR A 12 8.72 2.44 -25.94
N PRO A 13 8.67 1.09 -26.02
CA PRO A 13 9.57 0.32 -26.86
C PRO A 13 9.42 0.72 -28.35
N GLY A 14 10.55 0.80 -29.05
CA GLY A 14 10.60 1.18 -30.46
C GLY A 14 10.36 2.67 -30.77
N THR A 15 10.35 3.53 -29.75
CA THR A 15 10.22 4.98 -29.91
C THR A 15 11.49 5.71 -29.48
N VAL A 16 11.59 7.00 -29.83
CA VAL A 16 12.69 7.88 -29.39
C VAL A 16 12.74 8.07 -27.86
N ASN A 17 11.66 7.75 -27.16
CA ASN A 17 11.54 7.83 -25.71
C ASN A 17 11.70 6.45 -25.04
N GLU A 18 12.18 5.45 -25.77
CA GLU A 18 12.40 4.12 -25.22
C GLU A 18 13.31 4.19 -23.99
N ARG A 19 12.86 3.56 -22.90
CA ARG A 19 13.60 3.50 -21.66
C ARG A 19 13.50 2.11 -21.06
N LEU A 20 14.63 1.42 -20.98
CA LEU A 20 14.77 0.19 -20.20
C LEU A 20 14.81 0.55 -18.72
N ALA A 21 13.78 0.16 -17.98
CA ALA A 21 13.64 0.46 -16.55
C ALA A 21 14.13 -0.68 -15.67
N MET A 22 14.02 -1.91 -16.15
CA MET A 22 14.53 -3.12 -15.48
C MET A 22 15.01 -4.11 -16.53
N ASP A 23 16.16 -4.73 -16.25
CA ASP A 23 16.75 -5.77 -17.09
C ASP A 23 17.19 -6.92 -16.21
N ASP A 24 16.57 -8.07 -16.40
CA ASP A 24 16.86 -9.34 -15.71
C ASP A 24 16.92 -9.23 -14.17
N LEU A 25 16.01 -8.45 -13.56
CA LEU A 25 15.97 -8.31 -12.11
C LEU A 25 15.52 -9.59 -11.43
N ASN A 26 16.36 -10.06 -10.51
CA ASN A 26 16.06 -11.20 -9.64
C ASN A 26 16.08 -10.74 -8.18
N LEU A 27 15.04 -11.06 -7.41
CA LEU A 27 14.90 -10.71 -6.00
C LEU A 27 14.11 -11.78 -5.26
N SER A 28 14.57 -12.14 -4.08
CA SER A 28 13.84 -13.02 -3.15
C SER A 28 13.72 -12.34 -1.80
N VAL A 29 12.50 -12.30 -1.24
CA VAL A 29 12.20 -11.77 0.09
C VAL A 29 11.50 -12.86 0.89
N GLN A 30 12.05 -13.22 2.04
CA GLN A 30 11.50 -14.26 2.90
C GLN A 30 10.38 -13.71 3.78
N ASP A 31 9.59 -14.60 4.39
CA ASP A 31 8.58 -14.18 5.34
C ASP A 31 9.23 -13.56 6.58
N GLY A 32 8.70 -12.41 7.01
CA GLY A 32 9.23 -11.64 8.13
C GLY A 32 10.50 -10.84 7.81
N GLU A 33 10.99 -10.88 6.57
CA GLU A 33 12.17 -10.12 6.16
C GLU A 33 11.81 -8.65 5.87
N PHE A 34 12.69 -7.74 6.30
CA PHE A 34 12.64 -6.33 5.95
C PHE A 34 13.75 -5.99 4.95
N VAL A 35 13.36 -5.57 3.75
CA VAL A 35 14.30 -5.26 2.66
C VAL A 35 14.22 -3.79 2.28
N THR A 36 15.36 -3.12 2.24
CA THR A 36 15.48 -1.73 1.79
C THR A 36 16.04 -1.67 0.38
N ILE A 37 15.34 -0.93 -0.51
CA ILE A 37 15.77 -0.68 -1.88
C ILE A 37 16.37 0.72 -1.96
N ILE A 38 17.68 0.80 -2.24
CA ILE A 38 18.43 2.06 -2.34
C ILE A 38 18.78 2.32 -3.81
N GLY A 39 18.74 3.58 -4.21
CA GLY A 39 19.10 4.03 -5.56
C GLY A 39 18.73 5.49 -5.80
N SER A 40 19.36 6.11 -6.79
CA SER A 40 19.09 7.49 -7.21
C SER A 40 17.67 7.67 -7.75
N ASN A 41 17.24 8.93 -7.92
CA ASN A 41 16.00 9.23 -8.61
C ASN A 41 16.06 8.71 -10.05
N GLY A 42 15.01 8.01 -10.46
CA GLY A 42 14.97 7.37 -11.78
C GLY A 42 15.61 5.97 -11.86
N ALA A 43 16.18 5.43 -10.77
CA ALA A 43 16.77 4.08 -10.74
C ALA A 43 15.75 2.92 -10.85
N GLY A 44 14.45 3.20 -11.01
CA GLY A 44 13.43 2.16 -11.19
C GLY A 44 12.74 1.68 -9.92
N LYS A 45 13.01 2.26 -8.73
CA LYS A 45 12.39 1.84 -7.45
C LYS A 45 10.86 1.84 -7.52
N SER A 46 10.26 2.96 -7.90
CA SER A 46 8.79 3.07 -8.03
C SER A 46 8.25 2.19 -9.17
N THR A 47 9.05 1.94 -10.21
CA THR A 47 8.69 0.98 -11.27
C THR A 47 8.60 -0.43 -10.71
N LEU A 48 9.55 -0.84 -9.89
CA LEU A 48 9.53 -2.16 -9.23
C LEU A 48 8.29 -2.29 -8.33
N PHE A 49 7.99 -1.28 -7.51
CA PHE A 49 6.78 -1.28 -6.67
C PHE A 49 5.50 -1.36 -7.50
N ASN A 50 5.43 -0.64 -8.63
CA ASN A 50 4.29 -0.70 -9.55
C ASN A 50 4.15 -2.09 -10.21
N LEU A 51 5.27 -2.75 -10.56
CA LEU A 51 5.28 -4.11 -11.08
C LEU A 51 4.80 -5.12 -10.04
N ILE A 52 5.27 -5.03 -8.79
CA ILE A 52 4.85 -5.91 -7.69
C ILE A 52 3.37 -5.67 -7.34
N ALA A 53 2.93 -4.41 -7.27
CA ALA A 53 1.54 -4.06 -6.98
C ALA A 53 0.57 -4.40 -8.13
N GLY A 54 1.06 -4.55 -9.37
CA GLY A 54 0.26 -4.85 -10.55
C GLY A 54 -0.37 -3.64 -11.22
N SER A 55 0.07 -2.43 -10.86
CA SER A 55 -0.33 -1.18 -11.55
C SER A 55 0.25 -1.12 -12.97
N ILE A 56 1.36 -1.82 -13.21
CA ILE A 56 1.93 -2.09 -14.54
C ILE A 56 2.33 -3.56 -14.63
N LEU A 57 2.35 -4.10 -15.84
CA LEU A 57 2.79 -5.47 -16.09
C LEU A 57 4.22 -5.52 -16.63
N PRO A 58 5.01 -6.53 -16.27
CA PRO A 58 6.34 -6.74 -16.85
C PRO A 58 6.24 -7.18 -18.32
N ASP A 59 7.31 -6.96 -19.08
CA ASP A 59 7.41 -7.44 -20.46
C ASP A 59 7.91 -8.90 -20.48
N ARG A 60 8.74 -9.28 -19.51
CA ARG A 60 9.24 -10.65 -19.29
C ARG A 60 9.46 -10.91 -17.80
N GLY A 61 9.63 -12.19 -17.47
CA GLY A 61 9.90 -12.64 -16.10
C GLY A 61 8.63 -12.98 -15.33
N LYS A 62 8.79 -13.30 -14.04
CA LYS A 62 7.70 -13.73 -13.17
C LYS A 62 7.77 -13.06 -11.82
N ILE A 63 6.58 -12.85 -11.22
CA ILE A 63 6.40 -12.40 -9.84
C ILE A 63 5.57 -13.46 -9.13
N VAL A 64 6.16 -14.09 -8.11
CA VAL A 64 5.54 -15.15 -7.32
C VAL A 64 5.39 -14.69 -5.89
N LEU A 65 4.19 -14.77 -5.33
CA LEU A 65 3.90 -14.46 -3.93
C LEU A 65 3.27 -15.68 -3.26
N ASP A 66 3.88 -16.18 -2.19
CA ASP A 66 3.47 -17.40 -1.49
C ASP A 66 3.27 -18.59 -2.44
N GLY A 67 4.21 -18.84 -3.34
CA GLY A 67 4.17 -19.92 -4.31
C GLY A 67 3.15 -19.74 -5.43
N LYS A 68 2.40 -18.61 -5.48
CA LYS A 68 1.43 -18.31 -6.52
C LYS A 68 2.01 -17.32 -7.52
N ASP A 69 2.00 -17.68 -8.79
CA ASP A 69 2.34 -16.74 -9.87
C ASP A 69 1.25 -15.65 -9.96
N ILE A 70 1.63 -14.42 -9.65
CA ILE A 70 0.76 -13.25 -9.69
C ILE A 70 1.08 -12.31 -10.85
N THR A 71 1.98 -12.70 -11.75
CA THR A 71 2.52 -11.85 -12.83
C THR A 71 1.46 -11.17 -13.67
N SER A 72 0.41 -11.91 -14.04
CA SER A 72 -0.71 -11.40 -14.83
C SER A 72 -1.91 -10.91 -14.02
N TRP A 73 -1.84 -10.98 -12.67
CA TRP A 73 -2.97 -10.55 -11.86
C TRP A 73 -3.12 -9.04 -11.90
N PRO A 74 -4.35 -8.53 -12.07
CA PRO A 74 -4.63 -7.10 -11.99
C PRO A 74 -4.45 -6.57 -10.56
N GLU A 75 -4.21 -5.27 -10.43
CA GLU A 75 -3.91 -4.59 -9.17
C GLU A 75 -4.94 -4.90 -8.06
N HIS A 76 -6.25 -4.84 -8.37
CA HIS A 76 -7.31 -5.09 -7.39
C HIS A 76 -7.28 -6.52 -6.80
N ARG A 77 -6.77 -7.51 -7.56
CA ARG A 77 -6.61 -8.88 -7.07
C ARG A 77 -5.38 -8.99 -6.18
N ARG A 78 -4.27 -8.32 -6.53
CA ARG A 78 -3.06 -8.29 -5.72
C ARG A 78 -3.26 -7.47 -4.44
N ALA A 79 -4.04 -6.40 -4.48
CA ALA A 79 -4.37 -5.57 -3.32
C ALA A 79 -5.02 -6.36 -2.16
N LYS A 80 -5.59 -7.54 -2.40
CA LYS A 80 -6.06 -8.44 -1.33
C LYS A 80 -4.95 -9.03 -0.49
N GLN A 81 -3.72 -9.07 -1.00
CA GLN A 81 -2.56 -9.71 -0.35
C GLN A 81 -1.39 -8.74 -0.17
N ILE A 82 -1.35 -7.65 -0.93
CA ILE A 82 -0.27 -6.67 -0.91
C ILE A 82 -0.81 -5.35 -0.37
N GLY A 83 -0.27 -4.90 0.76
CA GLY A 83 -0.47 -3.54 1.26
C GLY A 83 0.49 -2.59 0.56
N ARG A 84 0.04 -1.39 0.22
CA ARG A 84 0.91 -0.36 -0.36
C ARG A 84 0.66 0.99 0.30
N ILE A 85 1.74 1.61 0.74
CA ILE A 85 1.76 2.99 1.20
C ILE A 85 2.48 3.82 0.14
N PHE A 86 1.83 4.90 -0.28
CA PHE A 86 2.34 5.81 -1.29
C PHE A 86 3.12 6.94 -0.63
N GLN A 87 4.08 7.51 -1.35
CA GLN A 87 4.79 8.72 -0.97
C GLN A 87 3.81 9.89 -0.70
N ASP A 88 2.80 10.05 -1.56
CA ASP A 88 1.69 10.99 -1.35
C ASP A 88 0.53 10.27 -0.65
N PRO A 89 0.21 10.62 0.61
CA PRO A 89 -0.89 10.00 1.37
C PRO A 89 -2.28 10.19 0.73
N MET A 90 -2.44 11.17 -0.17
CA MET A 90 -3.69 11.39 -0.91
C MET A 90 -4.01 10.24 -1.85
N ARG A 91 -2.99 9.57 -2.40
CA ARG A 91 -3.17 8.46 -3.35
C ARG A 91 -3.68 7.17 -2.71
N GLY A 92 -3.45 7.01 -1.41
CA GLY A 92 -3.90 5.83 -0.65
C GLY A 92 -5.28 5.98 -0.02
N THR A 93 -5.92 7.15 -0.14
CA THR A 93 -7.19 7.48 0.52
C THR A 93 -8.20 8.07 -0.44
N ALA A 94 -9.49 8.08 -0.07
CA ALA A 94 -10.55 8.83 -0.72
C ALA A 94 -10.79 10.15 0.06
N PRO A 95 -10.23 11.30 -0.35
CA PRO A 95 -10.17 12.51 0.47
C PRO A 95 -11.53 13.11 0.83
N SER A 96 -12.52 12.94 -0.03
CA SER A 96 -13.91 13.41 0.18
C SER A 96 -14.71 12.52 1.14
N MET A 97 -14.26 11.30 1.38
CA MET A 97 -14.89 10.36 2.29
C MET A 97 -14.37 10.54 3.72
N THR A 98 -15.19 10.20 4.69
CA THR A 98 -14.83 10.24 6.11
C THR A 98 -13.76 9.20 6.46
N ILE A 99 -13.16 9.35 7.65
CA ILE A 99 -12.18 8.37 8.17
C ILE A 99 -12.83 6.98 8.25
N GLU A 100 -14.03 6.87 8.84
CA GLU A 100 -14.72 5.58 8.99
C GLU A 100 -15.05 4.92 7.64
N GLU A 101 -15.41 5.70 6.61
CA GLU A 101 -15.67 5.18 5.28
C GLU A 101 -14.40 4.70 4.58
N ASN A 102 -13.30 5.42 4.71
CA ASN A 102 -11.99 4.97 4.20
C ASN A 102 -11.55 3.66 4.86
N LEU A 103 -11.68 3.55 6.20
CA LEU A 103 -11.36 2.32 6.92
C LEU A 103 -12.27 1.16 6.49
N ALA A 104 -13.58 1.42 6.30
CA ALA A 104 -14.52 0.40 5.85
C ALA A 104 -14.15 -0.13 4.45
N LEU A 105 -13.80 0.75 3.50
CA LEU A 105 -13.34 0.34 2.17
C LEU A 105 -12.08 -0.53 2.24
N ALA A 106 -11.12 -0.14 3.08
CA ALA A 106 -9.90 -0.92 3.25
C ALA A 106 -10.17 -2.29 3.91
N TYR A 107 -11.09 -2.34 4.86
CA TYR A 107 -11.46 -3.55 5.57
C TYR A 107 -12.19 -4.56 4.69
N LEU A 108 -13.01 -4.09 3.73
CA LEU A 108 -13.68 -4.94 2.74
C LEU A 108 -12.71 -5.63 1.77
N ARG A 109 -11.46 -5.13 1.64
CA ARG A 109 -10.44 -5.69 0.75
C ARG A 109 -10.18 -7.18 0.98
N SER A 110 -10.23 -7.63 2.23
CA SER A 110 -9.93 -9.01 2.64
C SER A 110 -11.17 -9.87 2.87
N ARG A 111 -12.35 -9.29 2.84
CA ARG A 111 -13.61 -9.99 3.09
C ARG A 111 -14.41 -10.17 1.80
N GLN A 112 -15.21 -11.24 1.75
CA GLN A 112 -16.29 -11.32 0.78
C GLN A 112 -17.37 -10.33 1.22
N GLY A 113 -17.63 -9.32 0.37
CA GLY A 113 -18.50 -8.21 0.71
C GLY A 113 -19.90 -8.69 1.09
N HIS A 114 -20.43 -8.23 2.22
CA HIS A 114 -21.85 -8.24 2.51
C HIS A 114 -22.46 -6.98 1.90
N PHE A 115 -23.49 -7.15 1.10
CA PHE A 115 -24.34 -6.05 0.64
C PHE A 115 -25.20 -5.57 1.82
N GLY A 116 -24.59 -4.83 2.75
CA GLY A 116 -25.27 -4.17 3.85
C GLY A 116 -25.33 -2.66 3.63
N ILE A 117 -26.39 -2.02 4.13
CA ILE A 117 -26.50 -0.55 4.11
C ILE A 117 -25.72 0.00 5.30
N GLY A 118 -24.61 0.71 5.02
CA GLY A 118 -23.80 1.40 6.02
C GLY A 118 -22.73 0.53 6.70
N ILE A 119 -22.02 1.15 7.66
CA ILE A 119 -20.98 0.49 8.45
C ILE A 119 -21.62 -0.14 9.68
N PRO A 120 -21.52 -1.47 9.90
CA PRO A 120 -22.03 -2.14 11.08
C PRO A 120 -21.47 -1.56 12.39
N LYS A 121 -22.27 -1.58 13.46
CA LYS A 121 -21.85 -1.04 14.77
C LYS A 121 -20.54 -1.67 15.27
N GLN A 122 -20.41 -2.99 15.14
CA GLN A 122 -19.21 -3.72 15.55
C GLN A 122 -17.96 -3.29 14.77
N GLU A 123 -18.08 -3.09 13.47
CA GLU A 123 -16.95 -2.59 12.64
C GLU A 123 -16.59 -1.15 13.01
N ARG A 124 -17.59 -0.30 13.30
CA ARG A 124 -17.34 1.07 13.75
C ARG A 124 -16.63 1.11 15.12
N GLU A 125 -16.97 0.23 16.05
CA GLU A 125 -16.27 0.07 17.32
C GLU A 125 -14.84 -0.40 17.09
N PHE A 126 -14.65 -1.42 16.28
CA PHE A 126 -13.31 -1.89 15.89
C PHE A 126 -12.46 -0.77 15.28
N PHE A 127 -12.99 0.01 14.34
CA PHE A 127 -12.25 1.13 13.75
C PHE A 127 -11.90 2.20 14.78
N ARG A 128 -12.78 2.46 15.73
CA ARG A 128 -12.52 3.40 16.83
C ARG A 128 -11.33 2.95 17.68
N ASP A 129 -11.29 1.67 18.05
CA ASP A 129 -10.22 1.11 18.87
C ASP A 129 -8.88 1.14 18.11
N GLN A 130 -8.89 0.80 16.83
CA GLN A 130 -7.72 0.89 15.97
C GLN A 130 -7.20 2.33 15.84
N LEU A 131 -8.08 3.31 15.68
CA LEU A 131 -7.71 4.74 15.64
C LEU A 131 -7.19 5.23 16.99
N ALA A 132 -7.76 4.78 18.11
CA ALA A 132 -7.31 5.14 19.43
C ALA A 132 -5.88 4.67 19.72
N SER A 133 -5.48 3.49 19.19
CA SER A 133 -4.11 2.98 19.33
C SER A 133 -3.06 3.89 18.71
N LEU A 134 -3.42 4.71 17.70
CA LEU A 134 -2.51 5.70 17.11
C LEU A 134 -2.19 6.87 18.05
N GLY A 135 -3.01 7.14 19.06
CA GLY A 135 -2.83 8.26 20.02
C GLY A 135 -2.90 9.65 19.35
N LEU A 136 -3.65 9.79 18.24
CA LEU A 136 -3.78 11.03 17.46
C LEU A 136 -5.14 11.72 17.64
N GLY A 137 -6.03 11.18 18.49
CA GLY A 137 -7.38 11.71 18.75
C GLY A 137 -8.37 11.50 17.58
N LEU A 138 -8.02 10.67 16.60
CA LEU A 138 -8.83 10.44 15.40
C LEU A 138 -10.07 9.61 15.68
N GLU A 139 -10.07 8.83 16.75
CA GLU A 139 -11.21 8.03 17.23
C GLU A 139 -12.42 8.89 17.58
N LYS A 140 -12.20 10.17 17.89
CA LYS A 140 -13.26 11.18 18.16
C LYS A 140 -13.74 11.90 16.90
N ARG A 141 -13.05 11.71 15.79
CA ARG A 141 -13.25 12.45 14.54
C ARG A 141 -13.55 11.54 13.34
N MET A 142 -14.09 10.36 13.58
CA MET A 142 -14.32 9.34 12.54
C MET A 142 -15.15 9.81 11.35
N LYS A 143 -16.04 10.79 11.57
CA LYS A 143 -16.89 11.40 10.53
C LYS A 143 -16.24 12.59 9.81
N THR A 144 -14.98 12.93 10.15
CA THR A 144 -14.25 13.98 9.44
C THR A 144 -13.75 13.44 8.10
N PRO A 145 -13.93 14.18 6.98
CA PRO A 145 -13.33 13.84 5.70
C PRO A 145 -11.79 13.74 5.81
N VAL A 146 -11.21 12.70 5.20
CA VAL A 146 -9.75 12.46 5.28
C VAL A 146 -8.96 13.62 4.65
N GLY A 147 -9.51 14.29 3.66
CA GLY A 147 -8.91 15.48 3.04
C GLY A 147 -8.64 16.64 4.01
N LEU A 148 -9.37 16.71 5.14
CA LEU A 148 -9.22 17.76 6.17
C LEU A 148 -8.20 17.41 7.26
N LEU A 149 -7.57 16.23 7.19
CA LEU A 149 -6.54 15.81 8.12
C LEU A 149 -5.19 16.46 7.76
N SER A 150 -4.33 16.63 8.77
CA SER A 150 -2.93 16.97 8.53
C SER A 150 -2.22 15.86 7.75
N GLY A 151 -1.08 16.17 7.11
CA GLY A 151 -0.29 15.20 6.37
C GLY A 151 0.05 13.96 7.21
N GLY A 152 0.55 14.17 8.44
CA GLY A 152 0.88 13.09 9.37
C GLY A 152 -0.33 12.26 9.82
N GLN A 153 -1.47 12.91 10.12
CA GLN A 153 -2.70 12.20 10.45
C GLN A 153 -3.20 11.35 9.30
N ARG A 154 -3.15 11.87 8.07
CA ARG A 154 -3.54 11.14 6.86
C ARG A 154 -2.62 9.95 6.59
N GLN A 155 -1.32 10.14 6.77
CA GLN A 155 -0.34 9.06 6.65
C GLN A 155 -0.61 7.93 7.66
N ALA A 156 -0.91 8.28 8.92
CA ALA A 156 -1.25 7.32 9.96
C ALA A 156 -2.54 6.54 9.62
N VAL A 157 -3.58 7.23 9.10
CA VAL A 157 -4.80 6.56 8.61
C VAL A 157 -4.48 5.65 7.43
N SER A 158 -3.67 6.08 6.46
CA SER A 158 -3.27 5.26 5.31
C SER A 158 -2.51 4.00 5.74
N LEU A 159 -1.60 4.12 6.72
CA LEU A 159 -0.91 2.97 7.29
C LEU A 159 -1.88 2.01 7.97
N LEU A 160 -2.78 2.53 8.81
CA LEU A 160 -3.81 1.72 9.47
C LEU A 160 -4.67 0.97 8.44
N MET A 161 -5.11 1.63 7.37
CA MET A 161 -5.84 1.00 6.26
C MET A 161 -5.08 -0.17 5.63
N CYS A 162 -3.76 -0.10 5.58
CA CYS A 162 -2.92 -1.17 5.04
C CYS A 162 -2.71 -2.33 6.01
N THR A 163 -2.68 -2.06 7.32
CA THR A 163 -2.23 -3.01 8.36
C THR A 163 -3.35 -3.62 9.20
N MET A 164 -4.53 -2.98 9.33
CA MET A 164 -5.65 -3.53 10.11
C MET A 164 -6.15 -4.90 9.61
N THR A 165 -5.85 -5.24 8.36
CA THR A 165 -5.89 -6.60 7.84
C THR A 165 -4.50 -6.94 7.35
N PRO A 166 -3.75 -7.82 8.06
CA PRO A 166 -2.36 -8.10 7.77
C PRO A 166 -2.15 -8.52 6.32
N PRO A 167 -1.39 -7.75 5.52
CA PRO A 167 -1.03 -8.16 4.17
C PRO A 167 0.10 -9.20 4.21
N LYS A 168 0.25 -9.97 3.15
CA LYS A 168 1.38 -10.89 2.98
C LYS A 168 2.68 -10.16 2.61
N LEU A 169 2.55 -9.02 1.96
CA LEU A 169 3.65 -8.14 1.60
C LEU A 169 3.22 -6.70 1.81
N LEU A 170 4.07 -5.89 2.44
CA LEU A 170 3.88 -4.46 2.59
C LEU A 170 4.94 -3.71 1.78
N LEU A 171 4.49 -2.84 0.87
CA LEU A 171 5.33 -1.96 0.07
C LEU A 171 5.28 -0.55 0.66
N LEU A 172 6.43 -0.03 1.09
CA LEU A 172 6.58 1.28 1.73
C LEU A 172 7.39 2.20 0.81
N ASP A 173 6.73 3.18 0.18
CA ASP A 173 7.37 4.13 -0.73
C ASP A 173 7.56 5.47 -0.02
N GLU A 174 8.78 5.75 0.49
CA GLU A 174 9.18 6.99 1.21
C GLU A 174 8.19 7.45 2.30
N HIS A 175 7.61 6.50 3.03
CA HIS A 175 6.46 6.68 3.93
C HIS A 175 6.70 7.62 5.14
N THR A 176 7.95 7.90 5.49
CA THR A 176 8.30 8.75 6.65
C THR A 176 8.69 10.18 6.28
N ALA A 177 8.89 10.49 5.00
CA ALA A 177 9.39 11.79 4.55
C ALA A 177 8.46 12.97 4.89
N ALA A 178 7.16 12.71 5.09
CA ALA A 178 6.15 13.73 5.41
C ALA A 178 5.70 13.71 6.88
N LEU A 179 6.30 12.88 7.75
CA LEU A 179 5.92 12.76 9.15
C LEU A 179 6.81 13.63 10.04
N ASP A 180 6.21 14.31 11.02
CA ASP A 180 6.98 14.84 12.14
C ASP A 180 7.56 13.68 12.98
N PRO A 181 8.68 13.90 13.70
CA PRO A 181 9.37 12.81 14.41
C PRO A 181 8.49 12.05 15.41
N GLY A 182 7.57 12.73 16.10
CA GLY A 182 6.68 12.09 17.07
C GLY A 182 5.60 11.21 16.42
N THR A 183 5.09 11.60 15.26
CA THR A 183 4.15 10.80 14.49
C THR A 183 4.86 9.64 13.78
N ALA A 184 6.07 9.86 13.26
CA ALA A 184 6.89 8.81 12.66
C ALA A 184 7.18 7.67 13.65
N GLU A 185 7.55 8.01 14.90
CA GLU A 185 7.79 6.99 15.93
C GLU A 185 6.54 6.14 16.24
N LYS A 186 5.36 6.75 16.28
CA LYS A 186 4.10 6.04 16.51
C LYS A 186 3.75 5.12 15.33
N VAL A 187 3.96 5.61 14.12
CA VAL A 187 3.69 4.86 12.88
C VAL A 187 4.63 3.66 12.73
N LEU A 188 5.89 3.78 13.15
CA LEU A 188 6.87 2.68 13.10
C LEU A 188 6.61 1.58 14.15
N LYS A 189 5.74 1.81 15.13
CA LYS A 189 5.37 0.83 16.16
C LYS A 189 4.12 0.02 15.80
N ILE A 190 3.45 0.33 14.70
CA ILE A 190 2.30 -0.40 14.15
C ILE A 190 2.77 -1.57 13.29
#